data_4aad8a45caf5243ebb236c8ac15b2b5b
#
_entry.id   4aad8a45caf5243ebb236c8ac15b2b5b
#
_cell.length_a   1.000
_cell.length_b   1.000
_cell.length_c   1.000
_cell.angle_alpha   90.00
_cell.angle_beta   90.00
_cell.angle_gamma   90.00
#
_symmetry.space_group_name_H-M   'P 1'
#
loop_
_entity.id
_entity.type
_entity.pdbx_description
1 polymer ?
#
loop_
_entity_poly.entity_id
_entity_poly.type
_entity_poly.pdbx_seq_one_letter_code
_entity_poly.pdbx_strand_id
1 'polypeptide(L)'
;MLPEKSSYSFRDYATDLRTDELDNSYQTACFVHGDGEQLLVAQAEMLEYDTTESWQKEAVEQFVPASSLLPFDAGDKAVASDRVAGIYVPCASRGVRRHLSVVVQLKKQSDASASELRARLIDLAENAAVYAHTKAKCDMPSKVDR
;
A
#
# COMPACT_ATOMS: atom_id res chain seq x y z
N MET A 1 8.55 13.29 7.90
CA MET A 1 8.00 11.97 8.29
C MET A 1 9.09 10.97 8.65
N LEU A 2 10.11 10.83 7.82
CA LEU A 2 11.19 9.88 8.10
C LEU A 2 12.13 10.42 9.18
N PRO A 3 12.75 9.54 9.99
CA PRO A 3 13.78 9.95 10.93
C PRO A 3 14.95 10.61 10.20
N GLU A 4 15.60 11.56 10.86
CA GLU A 4 16.75 12.24 10.31
C GLU A 4 17.94 11.28 10.23
N LYS A 5 18.54 11.15 9.06
CA LYS A 5 19.67 10.26 8.80
C LYS A 5 20.70 10.97 7.95
N SER A 6 21.96 10.54 8.06
CA SER A 6 23.05 11.13 7.28
C SER A 6 22.95 10.74 5.79
N SER A 7 22.32 9.64 5.45
CA SER A 7 22.11 9.23 4.07
C SER A 7 20.83 8.42 3.94
N TYR A 8 20.17 8.56 2.76
CA TYR A 8 18.99 7.76 2.40
C TYR A 8 19.26 7.04 1.10
N SER A 9 18.74 5.83 0.98
CA SER A 9 18.78 5.07 -0.26
C SER A 9 17.40 4.48 -0.55
N PHE A 10 17.15 4.26 -1.84
CA PHE A 10 15.87 3.73 -2.32
C PHE A 10 16.14 2.45 -3.10
N ARG A 11 15.31 1.46 -2.89
CA ARG A 11 15.38 0.20 -3.64
C ARG A 11 14.00 -0.18 -4.11
N ASP A 12 13.87 -0.37 -5.41
CA ASP A 12 12.65 -0.85 -6.03
C ASP A 12 12.78 -2.32 -6.39
N TYR A 13 11.70 -3.04 -6.20
CA TYR A 13 11.57 -4.42 -6.65
C TYR A 13 10.23 -4.55 -7.35
N ALA A 14 10.24 -5.05 -8.59
CA ALA A 14 9.02 -5.26 -9.34
C ALA A 14 9.13 -6.54 -10.14
N THR A 15 8.09 -7.39 -10.05
CA THR A 15 7.87 -8.46 -11.00
C THR A 15 6.84 -7.98 -12.01
N ASP A 16 6.89 -8.48 -13.23
CA ASP A 16 5.94 -8.07 -14.26
C ASP A 16 4.53 -8.42 -13.85
N LEU A 17 3.69 -7.39 -13.89
CA LEU A 17 2.33 -7.53 -13.49
C LEU A 17 1.43 -7.17 -14.61
N ARG A 18 0.78 -8.16 -15.11
CA ARG A 18 -0.14 -7.98 -16.19
C ARG A 18 -1.52 -8.44 -15.80
N THR A 19 -2.51 -7.59 -16.07
CA THR A 19 -3.90 -7.96 -15.89
C THR A 19 -4.38 -8.92 -16.97
N ASP A 20 -3.61 -9.05 -18.07
CA ASP A 20 -3.89 -9.99 -19.14
C ASP A 20 -3.45 -11.43 -18.81
N GLU A 21 -2.68 -11.61 -17.74
CA GLU A 21 -2.34 -12.93 -17.22
C GLU A 21 -3.30 -13.33 -16.10
N LEU A 22 -3.68 -14.61 -16.08
CA LEU A 22 -4.70 -15.10 -15.16
C LEU A 22 -4.17 -15.45 -13.77
N ASP A 23 -2.90 -15.20 -13.52
CA ASP A 23 -2.30 -15.46 -12.22
C ASP A 23 -2.20 -14.18 -11.39
N ASN A 24 -1.99 -14.34 -10.09
CA ASN A 24 -1.83 -13.23 -9.14
C ASN A 24 -0.34 -12.97 -8.88
N SER A 25 0.47 -12.97 -9.93
CA SER A 25 1.92 -12.85 -9.79
C SER A 25 2.41 -11.42 -9.68
N TYR A 26 1.48 -10.45 -9.77
CA TYR A 26 1.86 -9.05 -9.67
C TYR A 26 2.31 -8.71 -8.26
N GLN A 27 3.54 -8.24 -8.16
CA GLN A 27 4.07 -7.73 -6.91
C GLN A 27 5.11 -6.65 -7.20
N THR A 28 5.00 -5.52 -6.52
CA THR A 28 6.03 -4.48 -6.54
C THR A 28 6.26 -3.98 -5.12
N ALA A 29 7.48 -3.60 -4.83
CA ALA A 29 7.84 -3.07 -3.52
C ALA A 29 8.88 -1.97 -3.69
N CYS A 30 8.76 -0.94 -2.84
CA CYS A 30 9.72 0.15 -2.75
C CYS A 30 10.18 0.25 -1.30
N PHE A 31 11.49 0.29 -1.09
CA PHE A 31 12.10 0.35 0.23
C PHE A 31 12.89 1.64 0.37
N VAL A 32 12.74 2.32 1.49
CA VAL A 32 13.55 3.49 1.84
C VAL A 32 14.44 3.11 3.01
N HIS A 33 15.74 3.30 2.86
CA HIS A 33 16.74 3.02 3.89
C HIS A 33 17.44 4.32 4.30
N GLY A 34 17.81 4.43 5.57
CA GLY A 34 18.65 5.50 6.09
C GLY A 34 19.76 4.89 6.93
N ASP A 35 21.00 5.18 6.56
CA ASP A 35 22.20 4.65 7.24
C ASP A 35 22.15 3.12 7.41
N GLY A 36 21.65 2.41 6.39
CA GLY A 36 21.56 0.95 6.42
C GLY A 36 20.31 0.38 7.08
N GLU A 37 19.48 1.22 7.70
CA GLU A 37 18.23 0.77 8.33
C GLU A 37 17.06 0.96 7.36
N GLN A 38 16.16 -0.02 7.33
CA GLN A 38 14.92 0.11 6.56
C GLN A 38 13.95 1.02 7.32
N LEU A 39 13.55 2.13 6.70
CA LEU A 39 12.70 3.14 7.32
C LEU A 39 11.25 3.04 6.89
N LEU A 40 11.02 2.68 5.64
CA LEU A 40 9.69 2.67 5.04
C LEU A 40 9.63 1.59 3.97
N VAL A 41 8.47 0.94 3.86
CA VAL A 41 8.19 -0.06 2.80
C VAL A 41 6.85 0.28 2.19
N ALA A 42 6.80 0.34 0.86
CA ALA A 42 5.55 0.43 0.12
C ALA A 42 5.44 -0.82 -0.75
N GLN A 43 4.31 -1.51 -0.68
CA GLN A 43 4.08 -2.74 -1.43
C GLN A 43 2.75 -2.69 -2.15
N ALA A 44 2.70 -3.25 -3.35
CA ALA A 44 1.46 -3.47 -4.08
C ALA A 44 1.45 -4.90 -4.62
N GLU A 45 0.38 -5.63 -4.35
CA GLU A 45 0.22 -7.02 -4.78
C GLU A 45 -1.14 -7.23 -5.41
N MET A 46 -1.20 -8.06 -6.46
CA MET A 46 -2.46 -8.47 -7.07
C MET A 46 -3.01 -9.63 -6.27
N LEU A 47 -4.10 -9.39 -5.57
CA LEU A 47 -4.70 -10.38 -4.68
C LEU A 47 -6.22 -10.32 -4.80
N GLU A 48 -6.87 -11.40 -4.40
CA GLU A 48 -8.31 -11.43 -4.23
C GLU A 48 -8.63 -12.08 -2.89
N TYR A 49 -9.44 -11.39 -2.11
CA TYR A 49 -9.95 -11.85 -0.83
C TYR A 49 -11.48 -11.99 -0.91
N ASP A 50 -12.05 -12.88 -0.14
CA ASP A 50 -13.49 -13.09 -0.11
C ASP A 50 -14.24 -11.83 0.32
N THR A 51 -13.66 -11.04 1.25
CA THR A 51 -14.26 -9.82 1.77
C THR A 51 -13.20 -8.75 1.98
N THR A 52 -13.63 -7.49 2.07
CA THR A 52 -12.74 -6.38 2.43
C THR A 52 -12.22 -6.52 3.86
N GLU A 53 -12.99 -7.13 4.74
CA GLU A 53 -12.57 -7.42 6.11
C GLU A 53 -11.44 -8.45 6.14
N SER A 54 -11.51 -9.48 5.31
CA SER A 54 -10.43 -10.46 5.17
C SER A 54 -9.14 -9.81 4.68
N TRP A 55 -9.26 -8.91 3.70
CA TRP A 55 -8.11 -8.13 3.23
C TRP A 55 -7.48 -7.32 4.37
N GLN A 56 -8.28 -6.56 5.10
CA GLN A 56 -7.78 -5.73 6.20
C GLN A 56 -7.06 -6.60 7.24
N LYS A 57 -7.68 -7.70 7.62
CA LYS A 57 -7.13 -8.60 8.65
C LYS A 57 -5.79 -9.18 8.23
N GLU A 58 -5.67 -9.66 7.00
CA GLU A 58 -4.47 -10.35 6.54
C GLU A 58 -3.38 -9.40 6.04
N ALA A 59 -3.77 -8.31 5.38
CA ALA A 59 -2.80 -7.41 4.74
C ALA A 59 -2.35 -6.26 5.63
N VAL A 60 -3.18 -5.79 6.55
CA VAL A 60 -2.90 -4.59 7.34
C VAL A 60 -2.74 -4.91 8.82
N GLU A 61 -3.62 -5.72 9.40
CA GLU A 61 -3.61 -6.00 10.84
C GLU A 61 -2.45 -6.88 11.29
N GLN A 62 -1.69 -7.42 10.35
CA GLN A 62 -0.43 -8.10 10.70
C GLN A 62 0.62 -7.12 11.22
N PHE A 63 0.49 -5.83 10.96
CA PHE A 63 1.47 -4.81 11.35
C PHE A 63 1.04 -4.00 12.57
N VAL A 64 -0.27 -3.78 12.76
CA VAL A 64 -0.81 -2.99 13.86
C VAL A 64 -2.14 -3.58 14.31
N PRO A 65 -2.57 -3.37 15.58
CA PRO A 65 -3.88 -3.83 16.01
C PRO A 65 -5.01 -3.09 15.29
N ALA A 66 -6.14 -3.78 15.08
CA ALA A 66 -7.30 -3.20 14.41
C ALA A 66 -7.79 -1.91 15.10
N SER A 67 -7.64 -1.84 16.42
CA SER A 67 -8.08 -0.68 17.20
C SER A 67 -7.34 0.62 16.85
N SER A 68 -6.16 0.52 16.24
CA SER A 68 -5.39 1.70 15.83
C SER A 68 -5.73 2.18 14.42
N LEU A 69 -6.50 1.41 13.66
CA LEU A 69 -6.82 1.72 12.28
C LEU A 69 -8.12 2.52 12.18
N LEU A 70 -8.07 3.61 11.41
CA LEU A 70 -9.25 4.42 11.09
C LEU A 70 -9.47 4.41 9.58
N PRO A 71 -10.72 4.30 9.12
CA PRO A 71 -11.00 4.28 7.69
C PRO A 71 -10.76 5.65 7.05
N PHE A 72 -10.46 5.63 5.75
CA PHE A 72 -10.48 6.80 4.90
C PHE A 72 -11.04 6.41 3.53
N ASP A 73 -11.34 7.41 2.71
CA ASP A 73 -12.08 7.21 1.47
C ASP A 73 -11.13 7.01 0.29
N ALA A 74 -10.89 5.76 -0.08
CA ALA A 74 -10.09 5.39 -1.24
C ALA A 74 -10.32 3.91 -1.56
N GLY A 75 -10.30 3.57 -2.86
CA GLY A 75 -10.49 2.19 -3.30
C GLY A 75 -11.82 1.61 -2.87
N ASP A 76 -11.87 0.30 -2.73
CA ASP A 76 -13.03 -0.40 -2.15
C ASP A 76 -12.98 -0.41 -0.63
N LYS A 77 -11.80 -0.30 -0.06
CA LYS A 77 -11.59 -0.10 1.37
C LYS A 77 -10.22 0.51 1.59
N ALA A 78 -10.12 1.40 2.58
CA ALA A 78 -8.85 1.98 3.00
C ALA A 78 -8.85 2.26 4.49
N VAL A 79 -7.72 1.96 5.13
CA VAL A 79 -7.53 2.18 6.57
C VAL A 79 -6.11 2.65 6.83
N ALA A 80 -5.93 3.43 7.87
CA ALA A 80 -4.61 3.95 8.23
C ALA A 80 -4.46 4.19 9.72
N SER A 81 -3.22 4.07 10.17
CA SER A 81 -2.78 4.50 11.50
C SER A 81 -1.55 5.41 11.32
N ASP A 82 -0.84 5.70 12.40
CA ASP A 82 0.42 6.43 12.35
C ASP A 82 1.62 5.54 11.93
N ARG A 83 1.39 4.27 11.61
CA ARG A 83 2.44 3.31 11.24
C ARG A 83 2.21 2.62 9.91
N VAL A 84 0.96 2.53 9.47
CA VAL A 84 0.61 1.82 8.24
C VAL A 84 -0.60 2.48 7.58
N ALA A 85 -0.61 2.48 6.25
CA ALA A 85 -1.80 2.82 5.46
C ALA A 85 -1.99 1.76 4.39
N GLY A 86 -3.23 1.32 4.22
CA GLY A 86 -3.55 0.30 3.21
C GLY A 86 -4.77 0.70 2.41
N ILE A 87 -4.76 0.37 1.13
CA ILE A 87 -5.87 0.60 0.20
C ILE A 87 -6.10 -0.68 -0.59
N TYR A 88 -7.35 -1.12 -0.63
CA TYR A 88 -7.76 -2.25 -1.45
C TYR A 88 -8.38 -1.70 -2.74
N VAL A 89 -7.60 -1.76 -3.82
CA VAL A 89 -7.87 -1.03 -5.07
C VAL A 89 -8.47 -1.99 -6.09
N PRO A 90 -9.68 -1.71 -6.63
CA PRO A 90 -10.21 -2.53 -7.72
C PRO A 90 -9.31 -2.43 -8.95
N CYS A 91 -9.04 -3.54 -9.61
CA CYS A 91 -8.10 -3.57 -10.72
C CYS A 91 -8.63 -4.28 -11.96
N ALA A 92 -8.93 -5.56 -11.88
CA ALA A 92 -9.28 -6.35 -13.05
C ALA A 92 -10.65 -7.01 -12.93
N SER A 93 -11.44 -6.90 -14.00
CA SER A 93 -12.75 -7.52 -14.10
C SER A 93 -12.76 -8.76 -14.98
N ARG A 94 -11.71 -8.99 -15.79
CA ARG A 94 -11.62 -10.12 -16.71
C ARG A 94 -11.19 -11.39 -16.00
N GLY A 95 -11.84 -12.51 -16.29
CA GLY A 95 -11.57 -13.78 -15.64
C GLY A 95 -12.02 -13.72 -14.19
N VAL A 96 -11.08 -13.95 -13.27
CA VAL A 96 -11.33 -13.77 -11.84
C VAL A 96 -11.16 -12.31 -11.48
N ARG A 97 -12.14 -11.73 -10.79
CA ARG A 97 -12.06 -10.36 -10.30
C ARG A 97 -10.84 -10.22 -9.39
N ARG A 98 -10.04 -9.18 -9.62
CA ARG A 98 -8.80 -8.97 -8.88
C ARG A 98 -8.66 -7.55 -8.36
N HIS A 99 -8.02 -7.44 -7.22
CA HIS A 99 -7.70 -6.17 -6.57
C HIS A 99 -6.20 -6.03 -6.40
N LEU A 100 -5.74 -4.79 -6.29
CA LEU A 100 -4.39 -4.48 -5.82
C LEU A 100 -4.47 -4.19 -4.32
N SER A 101 -3.69 -4.91 -3.55
CA SER A 101 -3.48 -4.62 -2.13
C SER A 101 -2.27 -3.69 -2.02
N VAL A 102 -2.50 -2.43 -1.68
CA VAL A 102 -1.44 -1.42 -1.56
C VAL A 102 -1.25 -1.11 -0.10
N VAL A 103 -0.05 -1.36 0.43
CA VAL A 103 0.26 -1.14 1.85
C VAL A 103 1.57 -0.37 1.97
N VAL A 104 1.55 0.71 2.73
CA VAL A 104 2.73 1.50 3.06
C VAL A 104 2.96 1.39 4.56
N GLN A 105 4.13 0.92 4.96
CA GLN A 105 4.47 0.70 6.36
C GLN A 105 5.68 1.54 6.76
N LEU A 106 5.52 2.29 7.85
CA LEU A 106 6.63 3.02 8.47
C LEU A 106 7.33 2.09 9.47
N LYS A 107 8.61 1.81 9.24
CA LYS A 107 9.40 0.91 10.08
C LYS A 107 10.03 1.63 11.27
N LYS A 108 10.38 2.91 11.10
CA LYS A 108 10.97 3.75 12.14
C LYS A 108 10.18 5.04 12.25
N GLN A 109 9.73 5.36 13.46
CA GLN A 109 9.01 6.61 13.70
C GLN A 109 9.99 7.78 13.82
N SER A 110 9.51 8.95 13.37
CA SER A 110 10.18 10.22 13.58
C SER A 110 9.51 10.98 14.74
N ASP A 111 9.92 12.22 14.99
CA ASP A 111 9.35 13.08 16.04
C ASP A 111 8.00 13.68 15.64
N ALA A 112 7.50 13.41 14.45
CA ALA A 112 6.23 13.93 13.98
C ALA A 112 5.05 13.37 14.79
N SER A 113 3.96 14.13 14.90
CA SER A 113 2.76 13.70 15.61
C SER A 113 2.09 12.53 14.90
N ALA A 114 1.29 11.76 15.65
CA ALA A 114 0.55 10.61 15.10
C ALA A 114 -0.37 11.05 13.96
N SER A 115 -1.07 12.19 14.09
CA SER A 115 -1.97 12.69 13.03
C SER A 115 -1.20 13.11 11.79
N GLU A 116 -0.04 13.68 11.93
CA GLU A 116 0.81 14.06 10.80
C GLU A 116 1.36 12.83 10.09
N LEU A 117 1.84 11.85 10.83
CA LEU A 117 2.33 10.59 10.26
C LEU A 117 1.22 9.86 9.49
N ARG A 118 0.03 9.80 10.08
CA ARG A 118 -1.12 9.19 9.44
C ARG A 118 -1.44 9.88 8.10
N ALA A 119 -1.49 11.21 8.09
CA ALA A 119 -1.79 11.97 6.89
C ALA A 119 -0.74 11.74 5.79
N ARG A 120 0.54 11.69 6.17
CA ARG A 120 1.63 11.42 5.23
C ARG A 120 1.60 10.01 4.68
N LEU A 121 1.26 9.03 5.51
CA LEU A 121 1.14 7.63 5.07
C LEU A 121 -0.03 7.46 4.11
N ILE A 122 -1.16 8.12 4.37
CA ILE A 122 -2.30 8.13 3.46
C ILE A 122 -1.89 8.69 2.10
N ASP A 123 -1.19 9.82 2.10
CA ASP A 123 -0.73 10.46 0.87
C ASP A 123 0.18 9.53 0.06
N LEU A 124 1.12 8.87 0.73
CA LEU A 124 2.00 7.91 0.08
C LEU A 124 1.23 6.69 -0.45
N ALA A 125 0.28 6.18 0.30
CA ALA A 125 -0.52 5.04 -0.12
C ALA A 125 -1.38 5.38 -1.35
N GLU A 126 -1.97 6.56 -1.38
CA GLU A 126 -2.76 7.02 -2.52
C GLU A 126 -1.88 7.16 -3.78
N ASN A 127 -0.69 7.75 -3.64
CA ASN A 127 0.25 7.86 -4.76
C ASN A 127 0.71 6.48 -5.24
N ALA A 128 1.03 5.58 -4.32
CA ALA A 128 1.42 4.21 -4.65
C ALA A 128 0.29 3.45 -5.35
N ALA A 129 -0.95 3.66 -4.90
CA ALA A 129 -2.12 3.02 -5.50
C ALA A 129 -2.33 3.47 -6.95
N VAL A 130 -2.24 4.76 -7.23
CA VAL A 130 -2.38 5.30 -8.59
C VAL A 130 -1.25 4.76 -9.49
N TYR A 131 -0.03 4.76 -8.98
CA TYR A 131 1.11 4.25 -9.72
C TYR A 131 0.95 2.76 -10.06
N ALA A 132 0.62 1.94 -9.07
CA ALA A 132 0.46 0.49 -9.25
C ALA A 132 -0.72 0.18 -10.18
N HIS A 133 -1.82 0.91 -10.04
CA HIS A 133 -3.00 0.75 -10.88
C HIS A 133 -2.67 1.00 -12.36
N THR A 134 -1.88 2.02 -12.64
CA THR A 134 -1.42 2.34 -14.00
C THR A 134 -0.46 1.28 -14.53
N LYS A 135 0.52 0.88 -13.73
CA LYS A 135 1.53 -0.12 -14.13
C LYS A 135 0.93 -1.50 -14.34
N ALA A 136 -0.05 -1.88 -13.54
CA ALA A 136 -0.75 -3.15 -13.68
C ALA A 136 -1.76 -3.15 -14.84
N LYS A 137 -1.97 -2.01 -15.48
CA LYS A 137 -2.93 -1.84 -16.59
C LYS A 137 -4.34 -2.28 -16.18
N CYS A 138 -4.77 -1.83 -15.01
CA CYS A 138 -6.08 -2.16 -14.48
C CYS A 138 -7.19 -1.67 -15.43
N ASP A 139 -8.24 -2.46 -15.58
CA ASP A 139 -9.37 -2.13 -16.45
C ASP A 139 -10.60 -1.61 -15.70
N MET A 140 -10.49 -1.46 -14.38
CA MET A 140 -11.52 -0.88 -13.51
C MET A 140 -11.02 0.43 -12.92
N PRO A 141 -11.92 1.39 -12.62
CA PRO A 141 -11.50 2.62 -11.91
C PRO A 141 -10.90 2.31 -10.56
N SER A 142 -9.85 3.05 -10.19
CA SER A 142 -9.13 2.82 -8.93
C SER A 142 -9.92 3.29 -7.70
N LYS A 143 -10.82 4.24 -7.87
CA LYS A 143 -11.55 4.93 -6.79
C LYS A 143 -10.59 5.67 -5.84
N VAL A 144 -9.46 6.10 -6.36
CA VAL A 144 -8.49 6.92 -5.62
C VAL A 144 -8.42 8.28 -6.32
N ASP A 145 -8.71 9.34 -5.57
CA ASP A 145 -8.77 10.71 -6.09
C ASP A 145 -7.37 11.33 -6.17
N ARG A 146 -6.68 11.05 -7.30
CA ARG A 146 -5.38 11.68 -7.57
C ARG A 146 -5.10 11.80 -9.04
#